data_5363ee41270019698edb84208e02940f
#
_entry.id   5363ee41270019698edb84208e02940f
#
_cell.length_a   1.000
_cell.length_b   1.000
_cell.length_c   1.000
_cell.angle_alpha   90.00
_cell.angle_beta   90.00
_cell.angle_gamma   90.00
#
_symmetry.space_group_name_H-M   'P 1'
#
loop_
_entity.id
_entity.type
_entity.pdbx_description
1 polymer ?
#
loop_
_entity_poly.entity_id
_entity_poly.type
_entity_poly.pdbx_seq_one_letter_code
_entity_poly.pdbx_strand_id
1 'polypeptide(L)'
;MRVEMTKSLALIAVVSILGSATHAIARSDQERGWAAYARGDYALAAELIRPYAGQGDAEAQFKLGRMYQNGQGVTENHAEAVKWYRLAAEAGQPFAQNNVGVMYKNGWGVQQDYVQAYFWFSLSASYYFDFEEMNLERARQNRQAVAAKMTPAEIEAAQKLARDFAPKENMLGASTKLIGR
;
A
#
# COMPACT_ATOMS: atom_id res chain seq x y z
N MET A 1 33.29 1.62 41.96
CA MET A 1 32.14 0.85 41.47
C MET A 1 30.82 1.63 41.41
N ARG A 2 30.43 2.45 42.38
CA ARG A 2 29.17 3.24 42.35
C ARG A 2 29.13 4.35 41.29
N VAL A 3 30.23 4.99 40.93
CA VAL A 3 30.28 6.11 39.97
C VAL A 3 30.11 5.65 38.54
N GLU A 4 30.55 4.46 38.20
CA GLU A 4 30.37 3.89 36.84
C GLU A 4 28.94 3.44 36.57
N MET A 5 28.23 2.90 37.58
CA MET A 5 26.82 2.51 37.46
C MET A 5 25.89 3.72 37.24
N THR A 6 26.16 4.86 37.85
CA THR A 6 25.36 6.07 37.68
C THR A 6 25.51 6.69 36.29
N LYS A 7 26.69 6.63 35.71
CA LYS A 7 26.92 7.09 34.31
C LYS A 7 26.24 6.20 33.29
N SER A 8 26.23 4.88 33.50
CA SER A 8 25.57 3.91 32.61
C SER A 8 24.03 4.05 32.65
N LEU A 9 23.43 4.25 33.82
CA LEU A 9 22.00 4.49 33.99
C LEU A 9 21.56 5.82 33.39
N ALA A 10 22.35 6.88 33.50
CA ALA A 10 22.10 8.18 32.90
C ALA A 10 22.13 8.09 31.36
N LEU A 11 23.07 7.35 30.80
CA LEU A 11 23.18 7.16 29.35
C LEU A 11 21.96 6.36 28.78
N ILE A 12 21.53 5.31 29.47
CA ILE A 12 20.35 4.52 29.10
C ILE A 12 19.08 5.38 29.17
N ALA A 13 18.93 6.20 30.21
CA ALA A 13 17.78 7.10 30.33
C ALA A 13 17.75 8.16 29.20
N VAL A 14 18.89 8.76 28.84
CA VAL A 14 18.98 9.73 27.74
C VAL A 14 18.63 9.08 26.39
N VAL A 15 19.14 7.88 26.12
CA VAL A 15 18.82 7.16 24.88
C VAL A 15 17.33 6.80 24.82
N SER A 16 16.71 6.41 25.94
CA SER A 16 15.29 6.10 26.01
C SER A 16 14.40 7.34 25.82
N ILE A 17 14.79 8.48 26.37
CA ILE A 17 14.06 9.75 26.22
C ILE A 17 14.17 10.26 24.77
N LEU A 18 15.36 10.20 24.18
CA LEU A 18 15.55 10.58 22.77
C LEU A 18 14.79 9.65 21.83
N GLY A 19 14.78 8.34 22.10
CA GLY A 19 14.01 7.37 21.33
C GLY A 19 12.49 7.63 21.41
N SER A 20 11.95 7.95 22.57
CA SER A 20 10.53 8.28 22.72
C SER A 20 10.15 9.61 22.07
N ALA A 21 11.02 10.61 22.12
CA ALA A 21 10.79 11.91 21.47
C ALA A 21 10.82 11.79 19.94
N THR A 22 11.75 11.03 19.38
CA THR A 22 11.80 10.81 17.92
C THR A 22 10.59 10.03 17.40
N HIS A 23 10.10 9.03 18.15
CA HIS A 23 8.87 8.33 17.82
C HIS A 23 7.62 9.22 17.89
N ALA A 24 7.55 10.10 18.89
CA ALA A 24 6.44 11.05 19.01
C ALA A 24 6.44 12.09 17.88
N ILE A 25 7.60 12.59 17.48
CA ILE A 25 7.74 13.53 16.36
C ILE A 25 7.37 12.84 15.04
N ALA A 26 7.88 11.64 14.80
CA ALA A 26 7.55 10.87 13.59
C ALA A 26 6.03 10.62 13.49
N ARG A 27 5.38 10.20 14.58
CA ARG A 27 3.92 9.99 14.61
C ARG A 27 3.15 11.29 14.33
N SER A 28 3.61 12.40 14.87
CA SER A 28 3.06 13.73 14.58
C SER A 28 3.16 14.09 13.10
N ASP A 29 4.28 13.80 12.44
CA ASP A 29 4.46 14.10 11.02
C ASP A 29 3.62 13.18 10.12
N GLN A 30 3.43 11.93 10.46
CA GLN A 30 2.51 11.04 9.78
C GLN A 30 1.06 11.56 9.85
N GLU A 31 0.59 11.92 11.04
CA GLU A 31 -0.75 12.49 11.26
C GLU A 31 -0.94 13.81 10.49
N ARG A 32 0.06 14.67 10.48
CA ARG A 32 0.08 15.92 9.69
C ARG A 32 0.03 15.64 8.19
N GLY A 33 0.74 14.63 7.72
CA GLY A 33 0.73 14.19 6.32
C GLY A 33 -0.66 13.70 5.89
N TRP A 34 -1.32 12.90 6.72
CA TRP A 34 -2.70 12.46 6.47
C TRP A 34 -3.69 13.63 6.47
N ALA A 35 -3.55 14.55 7.42
CA ALA A 35 -4.38 15.74 7.49
C ALA A 35 -4.15 16.68 6.29
N ALA A 36 -2.91 16.82 5.82
CA ALA A 36 -2.57 17.56 4.61
C ALA A 36 -3.23 16.94 3.37
N TYR A 37 -3.13 15.61 3.22
CA TYR A 37 -3.77 14.88 2.13
C TYR A 37 -5.30 15.07 2.14
N ALA A 38 -5.93 14.97 3.30
CA ALA A 38 -7.38 15.14 3.45
C ALA A 38 -7.87 16.55 3.09
N ARG A 39 -7.05 17.58 3.31
CA ARG A 39 -7.35 18.98 2.95
C ARG A 39 -6.99 19.33 1.50
N GLY A 40 -6.36 18.41 0.76
CA GLY A 40 -5.89 18.67 -0.60
C GLY A 40 -4.54 19.42 -0.67
N ASP A 41 -3.83 19.59 0.44
CA ASP A 41 -2.47 20.11 0.47
C ASP A 41 -1.49 18.99 0.10
N TYR A 42 -1.53 18.63 -1.17
CA TYR A 42 -0.80 17.46 -1.66
C TYR A 42 0.71 17.65 -1.67
N ALA A 43 1.21 18.89 -1.79
CA ALA A 43 2.65 19.14 -1.74
C ALA A 43 3.21 18.79 -0.35
N LEU A 44 2.60 19.33 0.71
CA LEU A 44 2.95 18.99 2.08
C LEU A 44 2.70 17.50 2.40
N ALA A 45 1.59 16.94 1.89
CA ALA A 45 1.29 15.54 2.06
C ALA A 45 2.38 14.64 1.45
N ALA A 46 2.85 14.94 0.22
CA ALA A 46 3.92 14.19 -0.44
C ALA A 46 5.22 14.20 0.36
N GLU A 47 5.59 15.37 0.88
CA GLU A 47 6.78 15.53 1.71
C GLU A 47 6.71 14.66 2.97
N LEU A 48 5.60 14.76 3.71
CA LEU A 48 5.44 14.09 5.01
C LEU A 48 5.14 12.59 4.90
N ILE A 49 4.44 12.14 3.83
CA ILE A 49 4.05 10.72 3.64
C ILE A 49 5.18 9.88 3.03
N ARG A 50 6.01 10.46 2.16
CA ARG A 50 7.07 9.73 1.44
C ARG A 50 8.00 8.90 2.34
N PRO A 51 8.50 9.39 3.51
CA PRO A 51 9.33 8.58 4.40
C PRO A 51 8.63 7.30 4.88
N TYR A 52 7.33 7.36 5.19
CA TYR A 52 6.54 6.20 5.65
C TYR A 52 6.29 5.20 4.52
N ALA A 53 6.00 5.69 3.31
CA ALA A 53 5.92 4.85 2.13
C ALA A 53 7.23 4.08 1.88
N GLY A 54 8.38 4.76 2.05
CA GLY A 54 9.70 4.13 1.95
C GLY A 54 10.00 3.11 3.05
N GLN A 55 9.37 3.24 4.22
CA GLN A 55 9.48 2.29 5.33
C GLN A 55 8.49 1.10 5.20
N GLY A 56 7.65 1.10 4.17
CA GLY A 56 6.76 -0.01 3.90
C GLY A 56 5.32 0.17 4.37
N ASP A 57 4.92 1.36 4.81
CA ASP A 57 3.52 1.66 5.12
C ASP A 57 2.66 1.59 3.85
N ALA A 58 1.77 0.58 3.77
CA ALA A 58 0.97 0.30 2.58
C ALA A 58 -0.03 1.42 2.26
N GLU A 59 -0.59 2.08 3.26
CA GLU A 59 -1.51 3.19 3.05
C GLU A 59 -0.75 4.41 2.52
N ALA A 60 0.44 4.69 3.05
CA ALA A 60 1.34 5.73 2.54
C ALA A 60 1.74 5.46 1.09
N GLN A 61 2.12 4.22 0.78
CA GLN A 61 2.45 3.79 -0.58
C GLN A 61 1.26 3.96 -1.54
N PHE A 62 0.07 3.55 -1.13
CA PHE A 62 -1.15 3.70 -1.93
C PHE A 62 -1.46 5.17 -2.21
N LYS A 63 -1.42 6.05 -1.19
CA LYS A 63 -1.67 7.48 -1.38
C LYS A 63 -0.61 8.14 -2.26
N LEU A 64 0.66 7.79 -2.07
CA LEU A 64 1.75 8.30 -2.91
C LEU A 64 1.58 7.84 -4.38
N GLY A 65 1.15 6.60 -4.61
CA GLY A 65 0.79 6.11 -5.93
C GLY A 65 -0.31 6.95 -6.58
N ARG A 66 -1.37 7.29 -5.82
CA ARG A 66 -2.45 8.18 -6.31
C ARG A 66 -1.95 9.58 -6.64
N MET A 67 -1.06 10.12 -5.83
CA MET A 67 -0.48 11.44 -6.05
C MET A 67 0.32 11.48 -7.35
N TYR A 68 1.14 10.48 -7.63
CA TYR A 68 1.85 10.34 -8.91
C TYR A 68 0.92 10.10 -10.09
N GLN A 69 -0.14 9.31 -9.91
CA GLN A 69 -1.11 9.05 -10.97
C GLN A 69 -1.86 10.32 -11.42
N ASN A 70 -2.15 11.22 -10.46
CA ASN A 70 -2.99 12.40 -10.70
C ASN A 70 -2.19 13.72 -10.74
N GLY A 71 -0.87 13.70 -10.60
CA GLY A 71 -0.06 14.91 -10.51
C GLY A 71 -0.36 15.77 -9.27
N GLN A 72 -0.78 15.14 -8.17
CA GLN A 72 -1.17 15.82 -6.94
C GLN A 72 0.04 16.06 -6.04
N GLY A 73 0.53 17.29 -5.97
CA GLY A 73 1.70 17.70 -5.18
C GLY A 73 3.04 17.15 -5.68
N VAL A 74 3.00 16.36 -6.74
CA VAL A 74 4.16 15.81 -7.48
C VAL A 74 3.86 15.88 -8.97
N THR A 75 4.89 15.85 -9.81
CA THR A 75 4.68 15.72 -11.27
C THR A 75 4.02 14.39 -11.58
N GLU A 76 2.97 14.41 -12.44
CA GLU A 76 2.30 13.20 -12.91
C GLU A 76 3.30 12.22 -13.51
N ASN A 77 3.27 10.98 -13.03
CA ASN A 77 4.15 9.92 -13.51
C ASN A 77 3.51 8.55 -13.25
N HIS A 78 2.92 7.97 -14.30
CA HIS A 78 2.27 6.67 -14.20
C HIS A 78 3.24 5.53 -13.87
N ALA A 79 4.51 5.61 -14.30
CA ALA A 79 5.50 4.58 -13.96
C ALA A 79 5.85 4.61 -12.47
N GLU A 80 6.00 5.80 -11.87
CA GLU A 80 6.16 5.93 -10.42
C GLU A 80 4.88 5.49 -9.67
N ALA A 81 3.68 5.86 -10.19
CA ALA A 81 2.43 5.42 -9.59
C ALA A 81 2.33 3.89 -9.51
N VAL A 82 2.68 3.18 -10.59
CA VAL A 82 2.71 1.70 -10.62
C VAL A 82 3.66 1.14 -9.58
N LYS A 83 4.85 1.70 -9.42
CA LYS A 83 5.82 1.22 -8.42
C LYS A 83 5.24 1.29 -7.00
N TRP A 84 4.68 2.45 -6.64
CA TRP A 84 4.10 2.63 -5.31
C TRP A 84 2.84 1.80 -5.09
N TYR A 85 1.96 1.72 -6.08
CA TYR A 85 0.79 0.85 -6.01
C TYR A 85 1.16 -0.63 -5.89
N ARG A 86 2.20 -1.11 -6.61
CA ARG A 86 2.65 -2.50 -6.49
C ARG A 86 3.15 -2.83 -5.09
N LEU A 87 3.94 -1.95 -4.49
CA LEU A 87 4.41 -2.15 -3.10
C LEU A 87 3.23 -2.30 -2.14
N ALA A 88 2.25 -1.39 -2.22
CA ALA A 88 1.04 -1.47 -1.41
C ALA A 88 0.19 -2.72 -1.72
N ALA A 89 0.06 -3.08 -2.99
CA ALA A 89 -0.71 -4.24 -3.44
C ALA A 89 -0.08 -5.57 -3.00
N GLU A 90 1.25 -5.68 -3.07
CA GLU A 90 2.01 -6.83 -2.58
C GLU A 90 1.90 -6.98 -1.06
N ALA A 91 1.67 -5.89 -0.36
CA ALA A 91 1.37 -5.85 1.06
C ALA A 91 -0.11 -6.13 1.40
N GLY A 92 -0.93 -6.43 0.40
CA GLY A 92 -2.32 -6.81 0.58
C GLY A 92 -3.32 -5.64 0.61
N GLN A 93 -2.92 -4.41 0.26
CA GLN A 93 -3.83 -3.26 0.23
C GLN A 93 -4.80 -3.37 -0.97
N PRO A 94 -6.13 -3.56 -0.75
CA PRO A 94 -7.05 -3.95 -1.83
C PRO A 94 -7.26 -2.88 -2.90
N PHE A 95 -7.29 -1.59 -2.51
CA PHE A 95 -7.42 -0.50 -3.49
C PHE A 95 -6.18 -0.39 -4.38
N ALA A 96 -5.00 -0.64 -3.83
CA ALA A 96 -3.77 -0.67 -4.61
C ALA A 96 -3.78 -1.84 -5.59
N GLN A 97 -4.25 -3.02 -5.18
CA GLN A 97 -4.41 -4.18 -6.06
C GLN A 97 -5.34 -3.85 -7.24
N ASN A 98 -6.51 -3.23 -6.98
CA ASN A 98 -7.39 -2.79 -8.07
C ASN A 98 -6.69 -1.78 -8.99
N ASN A 99 -5.96 -0.80 -8.44
CA ASN A 99 -5.30 0.21 -9.26
C ASN A 99 -4.17 -0.38 -10.11
N VAL A 100 -3.37 -1.30 -9.57
CA VAL A 100 -2.36 -2.04 -10.37
C VAL A 100 -3.03 -2.80 -11.51
N GLY A 101 -4.17 -3.47 -11.26
CA GLY A 101 -4.97 -4.11 -12.29
C GLY A 101 -5.41 -3.13 -13.39
N VAL A 102 -5.85 -1.93 -13.02
CA VAL A 102 -6.22 -0.86 -13.99
C VAL A 102 -5.01 -0.40 -14.80
N MET A 103 -3.84 -0.24 -14.17
CA MET A 103 -2.60 0.15 -14.86
C MET A 103 -2.21 -0.88 -15.91
N TYR A 104 -2.20 -2.16 -15.58
CA TYR A 104 -1.93 -3.24 -16.54
C TYR A 104 -2.98 -3.35 -17.64
N LYS A 105 -4.27 -3.20 -17.29
CA LYS A 105 -5.36 -3.22 -18.27
C LYS A 105 -5.20 -2.16 -19.36
N ASN A 106 -4.74 -0.97 -18.98
CA ASN A 106 -4.66 0.19 -19.88
C ASN A 106 -3.25 0.44 -20.43
N GLY A 107 -2.21 -0.24 -19.92
CA GLY A 107 -0.83 0.05 -20.28
C GLY A 107 -0.32 1.38 -19.72
N TRP A 108 -0.85 1.85 -18.58
CA TRP A 108 -0.45 3.11 -17.96
C TRP A 108 0.79 2.92 -17.09
N GLY A 109 1.93 3.45 -17.55
CA GLY A 109 3.21 3.31 -16.85
C GLY A 109 3.83 1.92 -16.86
N VAL A 110 3.16 0.95 -17.48
CA VAL A 110 3.61 -0.43 -17.72
C VAL A 110 3.12 -0.90 -19.09
N GLN A 111 3.73 -1.96 -19.62
CA GLN A 111 3.18 -2.63 -20.81
C GLN A 111 1.79 -3.22 -20.46
N GLN A 112 0.82 -3.08 -21.38
CA GLN A 112 -0.50 -3.68 -21.22
C GLN A 112 -0.39 -5.21 -21.09
N ASP A 113 -1.06 -5.75 -20.06
CA ASP A 113 -1.07 -7.19 -19.79
C ASP A 113 -2.39 -7.59 -19.10
N TYR A 114 -3.25 -8.30 -19.82
CA TYR A 114 -4.55 -8.73 -19.29
C TYR A 114 -4.43 -9.86 -18.27
N VAL A 115 -3.38 -10.71 -18.34
CA VAL A 115 -3.14 -11.76 -17.35
C VAL A 115 -2.80 -11.13 -16.00
N GLN A 116 -1.90 -10.14 -15.99
CA GLN A 116 -1.57 -9.37 -14.79
C GLN A 116 -2.78 -8.58 -14.29
N ALA A 117 -3.52 -7.92 -15.17
CA ALA A 117 -4.72 -7.18 -14.78
C ALA A 117 -5.76 -8.11 -14.09
N TYR A 118 -6.06 -9.26 -14.67
CA TYR A 118 -6.97 -10.26 -14.10
C TYR A 118 -6.49 -10.76 -12.74
N PHE A 119 -5.19 -11.07 -12.62
CA PHE A 119 -4.56 -11.50 -11.37
C PHE A 119 -4.78 -10.48 -10.25
N TRP A 120 -4.43 -9.22 -10.48
CA TRP A 120 -4.57 -8.16 -9.47
C TRP A 120 -6.03 -7.85 -9.12
N PHE A 121 -6.94 -7.86 -10.08
CA PHE A 121 -8.38 -7.73 -9.80
C PHE A 121 -8.93 -8.92 -9.00
N SER A 122 -8.41 -10.13 -9.22
CA SER A 122 -8.81 -11.30 -8.45
C SER A 122 -8.39 -11.20 -6.99
N LEU A 123 -7.17 -10.73 -6.72
CA LEU A 123 -6.71 -10.47 -5.35
C LEU A 123 -7.56 -9.39 -4.69
N SER A 124 -7.75 -8.25 -5.36
CA SER A 124 -8.59 -7.18 -4.85
C SER A 124 -9.99 -7.68 -4.49
N ALA A 125 -10.60 -8.51 -5.32
CA ALA A 125 -11.93 -9.07 -5.08
C ALA A 125 -11.98 -10.11 -3.94
N SER A 126 -10.83 -10.63 -3.49
CA SER A 126 -10.78 -11.65 -2.43
C SER A 126 -10.64 -11.06 -1.02
N TYR A 127 -10.23 -9.80 -0.89
CA TYR A 127 -9.89 -9.16 0.38
C TYR A 127 -10.96 -8.22 0.93
N TYR A 128 -12.06 -7.96 0.19
CA TYR A 128 -13.12 -7.09 0.68
C TYR A 128 -14.05 -7.82 1.65
N PHE A 129 -14.09 -7.36 2.89
CA PHE A 129 -15.10 -7.69 3.88
C PHE A 129 -16.32 -6.76 3.75
N ASP A 130 -17.44 -7.16 4.32
CA ASP A 130 -18.82 -6.66 4.15
C ASP A 130 -19.07 -5.13 4.09
N PHE A 131 -18.12 -4.29 4.45
CA PHE A 131 -18.33 -2.83 4.51
C PHE A 131 -18.00 -2.06 3.21
N GLU A 132 -17.46 -2.73 2.17
CA GLU A 132 -17.02 -2.08 0.93
C GLU A 132 -17.57 -2.78 -0.33
N GLU A 133 -18.82 -3.17 -0.31
CA GLU A 133 -19.48 -3.89 -1.41
C GLU A 133 -19.30 -3.22 -2.78
N MET A 134 -19.32 -1.88 -2.83
CA MET A 134 -19.13 -1.13 -4.08
C MET A 134 -17.70 -1.30 -4.66
N ASN A 135 -16.68 -1.40 -3.83
CA ASN A 135 -15.31 -1.61 -4.30
C ASN A 135 -15.08 -3.06 -4.73
N LEU A 136 -15.68 -4.00 -4.01
CA LEU A 136 -15.72 -5.41 -4.38
C LEU A 136 -16.36 -5.60 -5.77
N GLU A 137 -17.50 -4.97 -5.97
CA GLU A 137 -18.21 -5.06 -7.25
C GLU A 137 -17.39 -4.43 -8.39
N ARG A 138 -16.74 -3.30 -8.15
CA ARG A 138 -15.83 -2.69 -9.13
C ARG A 138 -14.66 -3.62 -9.50
N ALA A 139 -14.05 -4.30 -8.54
CA ALA A 139 -12.98 -5.26 -8.80
C ALA A 139 -13.49 -6.47 -9.62
N ARG A 140 -14.68 -6.98 -9.30
CA ARG A 140 -15.34 -8.06 -10.05
C ARG A 140 -15.64 -7.65 -11.48
N GLN A 141 -16.23 -6.48 -11.70
CA GLN A 141 -16.55 -5.93 -13.03
C GLN A 141 -15.28 -5.73 -13.85
N ASN A 142 -14.23 -5.15 -13.26
CA ASN A 142 -12.94 -4.99 -13.92
C ASN A 142 -12.35 -6.35 -14.34
N ARG A 143 -12.39 -7.35 -13.44
CA ARG A 143 -11.92 -8.70 -13.73
C ARG A 143 -12.71 -9.33 -14.87
N GLN A 144 -14.05 -9.22 -14.88
CA GLN A 144 -14.89 -9.73 -15.95
C GLN A 144 -14.61 -9.05 -17.29
N ALA A 145 -14.38 -7.72 -17.27
CA ALA A 145 -14.09 -6.95 -18.47
C ALA A 145 -12.75 -7.36 -19.12
N VAL A 146 -11.73 -7.71 -18.33
CA VAL A 146 -10.47 -8.22 -18.91
C VAL A 146 -10.59 -9.68 -19.32
N ALA A 147 -11.33 -10.52 -18.58
CA ALA A 147 -11.58 -11.91 -18.94
C ALA A 147 -12.21 -12.05 -20.33
N ALA A 148 -13.08 -11.12 -20.71
CA ALA A 148 -13.71 -11.09 -22.04
C ALA A 148 -12.70 -10.86 -23.19
N LYS A 149 -11.47 -10.46 -22.89
CA LYS A 149 -10.37 -10.23 -23.85
C LYS A 149 -9.28 -11.30 -23.79
N MET A 150 -9.47 -12.33 -22.99
CA MET A 150 -8.48 -13.36 -22.70
C MET A 150 -8.94 -14.71 -23.23
N THR A 151 -7.98 -15.56 -23.56
CA THR A 151 -8.22 -16.96 -23.84
C THR A 151 -8.44 -17.75 -22.54
N PRO A 152 -9.09 -18.94 -22.59
CA PRO A 152 -9.25 -19.80 -21.42
C PRO A 152 -7.91 -20.15 -20.74
N ALA A 153 -6.84 -20.36 -21.50
CA ALA A 153 -5.52 -20.66 -20.97
C ALA A 153 -4.89 -19.47 -20.21
N GLU A 154 -5.07 -18.25 -20.71
CA GLU A 154 -4.64 -17.03 -20.01
C GLU A 154 -5.41 -16.80 -18.71
N ILE A 155 -6.72 -17.08 -18.71
CA ILE A 155 -7.54 -17.00 -17.48
C ILE A 155 -7.04 -18.02 -16.45
N GLU A 156 -6.78 -19.26 -16.85
CA GLU A 156 -6.25 -20.30 -15.98
C GLU A 156 -4.88 -19.92 -15.39
N ALA A 157 -3.99 -19.38 -16.23
CA ALA A 157 -2.69 -18.88 -15.78
C ALA A 157 -2.83 -17.77 -14.73
N ALA A 158 -3.71 -16.78 -14.97
CA ALA A 158 -3.96 -15.70 -14.03
C ALA A 158 -4.58 -16.19 -12.71
N GLN A 159 -5.48 -17.15 -12.76
CA GLN A 159 -6.08 -17.78 -11.58
C GLN A 159 -5.05 -18.57 -10.78
N LYS A 160 -4.12 -19.25 -11.46
CA LYS A 160 -3.01 -19.94 -10.80
C LYS A 160 -2.12 -18.95 -10.06
N LEU A 161 -1.73 -17.84 -10.71
CA LEU A 161 -0.97 -16.77 -10.06
C LEU A 161 -1.67 -16.26 -8.80
N ALA A 162 -3.00 -16.07 -8.85
CA ALA A 162 -3.77 -15.57 -7.71
C ALA A 162 -3.82 -16.58 -6.55
N ARG A 163 -3.91 -17.88 -6.83
CA ARG A 163 -3.88 -18.92 -5.79
C ARG A 163 -2.51 -19.06 -5.14
N ASP A 164 -1.45 -18.89 -5.92
CA ASP A 164 -0.06 -19.07 -5.47
C ASP A 164 0.48 -17.80 -4.77
N PHE A 165 -0.24 -16.68 -4.83
CA PHE A 165 0.19 -15.43 -4.24
C PHE A 165 0.03 -15.46 -2.72
N ALA A 166 1.15 -15.26 -2.00
CA ALA A 166 1.17 -15.00 -0.57
C ALA A 166 1.55 -13.52 -0.35
N PRO A 167 0.71 -12.71 0.31
CA PRO A 167 1.07 -11.34 0.65
C PRO A 167 2.33 -11.31 1.53
N LYS A 168 3.19 -10.31 1.35
CA LYS A 168 4.35 -10.11 2.22
C LYS A 168 3.87 -9.82 3.64
N GLU A 169 4.25 -10.66 4.59
CA GLU A 169 3.72 -10.70 5.97
C GLU A 169 3.85 -9.41 6.81
N ASN A 170 4.45 -8.35 6.30
CA ASN A 170 4.81 -7.18 7.10
C ASN A 170 3.69 -6.18 7.39
N MET A 171 2.44 -6.40 6.94
CA MET A 171 1.43 -5.33 7.01
C MET A 171 0.03 -5.71 7.45
N LEU A 172 -0.24 -6.96 7.73
CA LEU A 172 -1.42 -7.33 8.51
C LEU A 172 -1.05 -7.34 10.00
N GLY A 173 -0.47 -6.24 10.46
CA GLY A 173 -0.26 -6.00 11.88
C GLY A 173 -1.55 -6.26 12.64
N ALA A 174 -1.58 -7.35 13.41
CA ALA A 174 -2.47 -7.64 14.52
C ALA A 174 -3.97 -7.90 14.25
N SER A 175 -4.54 -7.76 13.05
CA SER A 175 -6.00 -7.98 12.88
C SER A 175 -6.44 -9.41 12.54
N THR A 176 -5.54 -10.30 12.10
CA THR A 176 -5.94 -11.65 11.66
C THR A 176 -5.82 -12.72 12.75
N LYS A 177 -5.42 -12.37 13.97
CA LYS A 177 -5.29 -13.33 15.08
C LYS A 177 -6.55 -13.54 15.95
N LEU A 178 -7.68 -12.97 15.58
CA LEU A 178 -8.92 -13.00 16.38
C LEU A 178 -10.08 -13.79 15.76
N ILE A 179 -9.90 -14.51 14.66
CA ILE A 179 -10.93 -15.43 14.15
C ILE A 179 -10.34 -16.83 14.01
N GLY A 180 -10.12 -17.47 15.13
CA GLY A 180 -9.66 -18.84 15.23
C GLY A 180 -9.89 -19.41 16.63
N ARG A 181 -11.14 -19.40 17.08
CA ARG A 181 -11.68 -20.35 18.09
C ARG A 181 -13.19 -20.41 17.97
#